data_934fb6f573262ba7e58e6e21908b2646
#
_entry.id   934fb6f573262ba7e58e6e21908b2646
#
_cell.length_a   1.000
_cell.length_b   1.000
_cell.length_c   1.000
_cell.angle_alpha   90.00
_cell.angle_beta   90.00
_cell.angle_gamma   90.00
#
_symmetry.space_group_name_H-M   'P 1'
#
loop_
_entity.id
_entity.type
_entity.pdbx_description
1 polymer ?
#
loop_
_entity_poly.entity_id
_entity_poly.type
_entity_poly.pdbx_seq_one_letter_code
_entity_poly.pdbx_strand_id
1 'polypeptide(L)'
;MISRRTFGKVIGTGAVAASTAGLSVACSTAMSGENNHFPQTDEQVKENSGFGSLKQVRAGVLNVGYAELGPAHGSVVVLLHGWPYDIHSYVAVAPLLAKKGYRVIVPYLRGHGTTRFLSGRTFRNAQQSVFALDIIALMDALRIDKAILAGYDWGSRTADIIAALWPERVKGLVSVTGYLITNLEANKKPLPPKLESAWWYQFYFATERGRLDLEQNRHDLAKLIWKFNSPTWAFDDATFDRTAATFRNPDYVSIVIHNYRWRLSLAKGDPRYDDLEKRLAASPVITVPTITLDGEADPFTPAGGGSSYRDKFTGHYAHRTLKGIGHNLPQEAPRDFAQAVVDVDHFPAAGRTSSP
;
A
#
# COMPACT_ATOMS: atom_id res chain seq x y z
N MET A 1 55.75 -31.46 -4.43
CA MET A 1 56.92 -30.80 -5.01
C MET A 1 56.48 -29.70 -5.96
N ILE A 2 56.98 -28.50 -5.76
CA ILE A 2 57.04 -27.27 -6.57
C ILE A 2 56.63 -26.11 -5.64
N SER A 3 57.55 -25.57 -5.06
CA SER A 3 58.43 -24.37 -5.10
C SER A 3 57.72 -23.04 -4.88
N ARG A 4 58.05 -22.48 -3.69
CA ARG A 4 57.84 -21.08 -3.29
C ARG A 4 58.73 -20.16 -4.14
N ARG A 5 58.21 -19.01 -4.60
CA ARG A 5 59.04 -17.89 -5.03
C ARG A 5 58.64 -16.61 -4.25
N THR A 6 59.61 -16.15 -3.54
CA THR A 6 59.80 -14.91 -2.81
C THR A 6 59.81 -13.74 -3.79
N PHE A 7 59.14 -12.62 -3.47
CA PHE A 7 59.39 -11.34 -4.10
C PHE A 7 59.80 -10.29 -3.09
N GLY A 8 60.94 -9.69 -3.39
CA GLY A 8 61.72 -8.84 -2.53
C GLY A 8 61.16 -7.40 -2.38
N LYS A 9 61.60 -6.81 -1.26
CA LYS A 9 61.46 -5.39 -0.91
C LYS A 9 62.30 -4.51 -1.87
N VAL A 10 61.69 -3.40 -2.33
CA VAL A 10 62.42 -2.25 -2.80
C VAL A 10 62.07 -1.08 -1.88
N ILE A 11 63.09 -0.61 -1.14
CA ILE A 11 63.06 0.62 -0.34
C ILE A 11 63.52 1.76 -1.27
N GLY A 12 62.69 2.77 -1.43
CA GLY A 12 63.07 4.02 -2.08
C GLY A 12 62.76 5.19 -1.14
N THR A 13 63.80 5.71 -0.54
CA THR A 13 63.77 6.97 0.23
C THR A 13 63.82 8.14 -0.73
N GLY A 14 62.79 8.99 -0.70
CA GLY A 14 62.79 10.31 -1.35
C GLY A 14 62.18 11.33 -0.40
N ALA A 15 63.04 12.12 0.23
CA ALA A 15 62.65 13.26 1.03
C ALA A 15 62.35 14.44 0.11
N VAL A 16 61.16 15.05 0.23
CA VAL A 16 60.85 16.36 -0.31
C VAL A 16 60.24 17.21 0.79
N ALA A 17 60.83 18.38 0.96
CA ALA A 17 60.57 19.32 2.00
C ALA A 17 59.16 19.92 1.98
N ALA A 18 58.62 20.10 3.18
CA ALA A 18 57.35 20.77 3.45
C ALA A 18 57.51 22.30 3.33
N SER A 19 56.61 22.93 2.62
CA SER A 19 56.29 24.36 2.80
C SER A 19 54.87 24.45 3.39
N THR A 20 54.81 24.82 4.64
CA THR A 20 53.61 25.15 5.39
C THR A 20 53.06 26.48 4.95
N ALA A 21 51.94 26.50 4.26
CA ALA A 21 51.08 27.69 4.19
C ALA A 21 49.80 27.37 4.96
N GLY A 22 49.67 27.92 6.14
CA GLY A 22 48.48 27.81 6.97
C GLY A 22 47.31 28.56 6.37
N LEU A 23 46.28 27.86 6.04
CA LEU A 23 44.92 28.40 5.97
C LEU A 23 44.11 27.77 7.08
N SER A 24 43.96 28.48 8.17
CA SER A 24 42.97 28.22 9.20
C SER A 24 41.61 28.60 8.65
N VAL A 25 40.89 27.60 8.11
CA VAL A 25 39.44 27.71 7.91
C VAL A 25 38.79 27.35 9.23
N ALA A 26 38.34 28.38 9.93
CA ALA A 26 37.47 28.23 11.07
C ALA A 26 36.13 27.69 10.54
N CYS A 27 35.93 26.38 10.66
CA CYS A 27 34.63 25.74 10.44
C CYS A 27 33.82 25.88 11.73
N SER A 28 33.14 27.04 11.84
CA SER A 28 32.11 27.25 12.85
C SER A 28 30.83 26.60 12.31
N THR A 29 30.66 25.30 12.51
CA THR A 29 29.39 24.62 12.35
C THR A 29 28.69 24.55 13.70
N ALA A 30 28.00 25.64 14.04
CA ALA A 30 26.87 25.56 14.92
C ALA A 30 25.72 24.96 14.09
N MET A 31 25.64 23.65 14.00
CA MET A 31 24.41 22.96 13.63
C MET A 31 23.56 22.87 14.90
N SER A 32 22.81 23.93 15.18
CA SER A 32 21.63 23.86 15.99
C SER A 32 20.62 23.01 15.20
N GLY A 33 20.57 21.73 15.50
CA GLY A 33 19.48 20.84 15.10
C GLY A 33 18.22 21.34 15.80
N GLU A 34 17.53 22.29 15.20
CA GLU A 34 16.13 22.51 15.52
C GLU A 34 15.37 21.28 15.02
N ASN A 35 15.15 20.35 15.95
CA ASN A 35 14.05 19.40 15.85
C ASN A 35 12.76 20.23 15.79
N ASN A 36 12.33 20.58 14.58
CA ASN A 36 11.01 21.10 14.31
C ASN A 36 9.98 19.98 14.58
N HIS A 37 9.84 19.66 15.84
CA HIS A 37 8.79 18.83 16.37
C HIS A 37 7.58 19.75 16.62
N PHE A 38 6.87 20.11 15.54
CA PHE A 38 5.54 20.67 15.68
C PHE A 38 4.57 19.51 15.92
N PRO A 39 4.00 19.38 17.12
CA PRO A 39 2.89 18.46 17.30
C PRO A 39 1.69 19.06 16.55
N GLN A 40 1.40 18.54 15.37
CA GLN A 40 0.11 18.82 14.75
C GLN A 40 -0.94 18.12 15.63
N THR A 41 -1.86 18.91 16.13
CA THR A 41 -3.02 18.43 16.87
C THR A 41 -3.92 17.62 15.92
N ASP A 42 -4.74 16.73 16.44
CA ASP A 42 -5.74 15.98 15.65
C ASP A 42 -6.67 16.92 14.84
N GLU A 43 -6.80 18.18 15.24
CA GLU A 43 -7.52 19.22 14.49
C GLU A 43 -6.79 19.66 13.21
N GLN A 44 -5.46 19.78 13.23
CA GLN A 44 -4.68 20.16 12.03
C GLN A 44 -4.65 19.04 10.98
N VAL A 45 -4.76 17.77 11.40
CA VAL A 45 -4.94 16.65 10.48
C VAL A 45 -6.32 16.69 9.82
N LYS A 46 -7.34 17.20 10.50
CA LYS A 46 -8.70 17.38 9.98
C LYS A 46 -8.80 18.49 8.92
N GLU A 47 -8.09 19.61 9.08
CA GLU A 47 -8.16 20.76 8.16
C GLU A 47 -7.46 20.50 6.81
N ASN A 48 -6.44 19.62 6.77
CA ASN A 48 -5.67 19.33 5.56
C ASN A 48 -6.21 18.15 4.74
N SER A 49 -7.33 17.55 5.10
CA SER A 49 -7.71 16.26 4.55
C SER A 49 -8.31 16.29 3.13
N GLY A 50 -8.63 17.42 2.54
CA GLY A 50 -9.33 17.44 1.24
C GLY A 50 -10.71 16.73 1.23
N PHE A 51 -11.02 15.96 2.28
CA PHE A 51 -12.28 15.25 2.52
C PHE A 51 -13.22 15.94 3.51
N GLY A 52 -12.84 17.08 4.08
CA GLY A 52 -13.54 17.70 5.19
C GLY A 52 -13.30 16.94 6.50
N SER A 53 -14.30 16.88 7.38
CA SER A 53 -14.15 16.22 8.70
C SER A 53 -14.10 14.71 8.57
N LEU A 54 -13.07 14.10 9.16
CA LEU A 54 -12.93 12.66 9.27
C LEU A 54 -13.81 12.11 10.40
N LYS A 55 -14.28 10.89 10.20
CA LYS A 55 -15.06 10.13 11.21
C LYS A 55 -14.19 9.08 11.87
N GLN A 56 -14.60 8.63 13.05
CA GLN A 56 -13.97 7.55 13.80
C GLN A 56 -15.01 6.54 14.23
N VAL A 57 -14.68 5.25 14.13
CA VAL A 57 -15.54 4.17 14.58
C VAL A 57 -14.73 3.01 15.17
N ARG A 58 -15.22 2.46 16.29
CA ARG A 58 -14.63 1.24 16.85
C ARG A 58 -15.05 0.04 16.01
N ALA A 59 -14.05 -0.66 15.44
CA ALA A 59 -14.24 -1.81 14.58
C ALA A 59 -13.19 -2.87 14.89
N GLY A 60 -13.60 -4.03 15.37
CA GLY A 60 -12.70 -5.09 15.79
C GLY A 60 -11.67 -4.62 16.82
N VAL A 61 -10.40 -4.72 16.49
CA VAL A 61 -9.28 -4.30 17.37
C VAL A 61 -8.86 -2.84 17.18
N LEU A 62 -9.53 -2.11 16.28
CA LEU A 62 -9.16 -0.76 15.88
C LEU A 62 -10.25 0.27 16.22
N ASN A 63 -9.80 1.50 16.43
CA ASN A 63 -10.60 2.70 16.21
C ASN A 63 -10.22 3.24 14.84
N VAL A 64 -11.08 3.02 13.84
CA VAL A 64 -10.80 3.30 12.45
C VAL A 64 -11.16 4.72 12.10
N GLY A 65 -10.18 5.49 11.59
CA GLY A 65 -10.43 6.79 10.98
C GLY A 65 -10.82 6.62 9.51
N TYR A 66 -11.85 7.34 9.06
CA TYR A 66 -12.31 7.26 7.68
C TYR A 66 -12.98 8.54 7.20
N ALA A 67 -12.94 8.76 5.89
CA ALA A 67 -13.76 9.74 5.21
C ALA A 67 -15.06 9.10 4.71
N GLU A 68 -16.15 9.85 4.69
CA GLU A 68 -17.44 9.42 4.16
C GLU A 68 -18.05 10.53 3.32
N LEU A 69 -18.44 10.19 2.08
CA LEU A 69 -19.03 11.11 1.12
C LEU A 69 -20.30 10.49 0.50
N GLY A 70 -21.16 11.38 -0.02
CA GLY A 70 -22.38 11.00 -0.73
C GLY A 70 -23.56 10.69 0.20
N PRO A 71 -24.68 10.25 -0.38
CA PRO A 71 -25.92 10.04 0.35
C PRO A 71 -25.84 8.81 1.26
N ALA A 72 -26.32 8.93 2.49
CA ALA A 72 -26.26 7.87 3.51
C ALA A 72 -26.91 6.55 3.09
N HIS A 73 -27.92 6.60 2.20
CA HIS A 73 -28.65 5.44 1.69
C HIS A 73 -28.19 4.98 0.29
N GLY A 74 -27.10 5.57 -0.24
CA GLY A 74 -26.52 5.15 -1.51
C GLY A 74 -25.94 3.73 -1.46
N SER A 75 -25.80 3.10 -2.65
CA SER A 75 -25.01 1.86 -2.77
C SER A 75 -23.60 2.11 -2.25
N VAL A 76 -23.10 1.22 -1.39
CA VAL A 76 -21.84 1.47 -0.68
C VAL A 76 -20.64 1.09 -1.53
N VAL A 77 -19.64 1.98 -1.56
CA VAL A 77 -18.32 1.74 -2.11
C VAL A 77 -17.28 1.94 -1.01
N VAL A 78 -16.39 0.97 -0.81
CA VAL A 78 -15.25 1.08 0.10
C VAL A 78 -13.97 1.19 -0.74
N LEU A 79 -13.24 2.30 -0.58
CA LEU A 79 -12.02 2.60 -1.33
C LEU A 79 -10.80 2.34 -0.44
N LEU A 80 -9.92 1.44 -0.85
CA LEU A 80 -8.82 0.90 -0.05
C LEU A 80 -7.46 1.31 -0.61
N HIS A 81 -6.71 2.10 0.16
CA HIS A 81 -5.39 2.59 -0.24
C HIS A 81 -4.28 1.54 -0.07
N GLY A 82 -3.13 1.81 -0.68
CA GLY A 82 -1.91 1.03 -0.58
C GLY A 82 -0.85 1.61 0.36
N TRP A 83 0.37 1.08 0.26
CA TRP A 83 1.57 1.58 0.91
C TRP A 83 2.61 2.01 -0.14
N PRO A 84 3.32 3.13 0.01
CA PRO A 84 3.22 4.15 1.07
C PRO A 84 2.26 5.28 0.70
N TYR A 85 1.00 4.99 0.74
CA TYR A 85 -0.10 5.88 0.39
C TYR A 85 -1.12 5.96 1.53
N ASP A 86 -2.21 6.70 1.31
CA ASP A 86 -3.29 6.84 2.28
C ASP A 86 -4.63 7.19 1.61
N ILE A 87 -5.62 7.63 2.40
CA ILE A 87 -6.94 8.00 1.88
C ILE A 87 -6.89 9.06 0.79
N HIS A 88 -5.87 9.94 0.77
CA HIS A 88 -5.76 11.02 -0.22
C HIS A 88 -5.57 10.50 -1.66
N SER A 89 -5.24 9.23 -1.83
CA SER A 89 -5.28 8.58 -3.15
C SER A 89 -6.66 8.66 -3.80
N TYR A 90 -7.70 8.84 -3.00
CA TYR A 90 -9.10 8.88 -3.46
C TYR A 90 -9.75 10.25 -3.40
N VAL A 91 -8.99 11.31 -3.12
CA VAL A 91 -9.54 12.68 -2.98
C VAL A 91 -10.27 13.15 -4.23
N ALA A 92 -9.85 12.71 -5.42
CA ALA A 92 -10.52 13.00 -6.68
C ALA A 92 -11.59 11.96 -7.06
N VAL A 93 -11.41 10.69 -6.69
CA VAL A 93 -12.32 9.58 -7.01
C VAL A 93 -13.60 9.66 -6.18
N ALA A 94 -13.48 9.86 -4.87
CA ALA A 94 -14.62 9.79 -3.97
C ALA A 94 -15.73 10.82 -4.29
N PRO A 95 -15.43 12.10 -4.62
CA PRO A 95 -16.47 13.04 -5.06
C PRO A 95 -17.15 12.65 -6.37
N LEU A 96 -16.43 12.00 -7.30
CA LEU A 96 -17.01 11.53 -8.57
C LEU A 96 -18.07 10.46 -8.31
N LEU A 97 -17.78 9.51 -7.43
CA LEU A 97 -18.71 8.45 -7.02
C LEU A 97 -19.87 9.00 -6.18
N ALA A 98 -19.60 9.92 -5.25
CA ALA A 98 -20.65 10.57 -4.47
C ALA A 98 -21.66 11.33 -5.35
N LYS A 99 -21.20 12.02 -6.40
CA LYS A 99 -22.07 12.68 -7.39
C LYS A 99 -22.93 11.69 -8.19
N LYS A 100 -22.50 10.43 -8.30
CA LYS A 100 -23.26 9.32 -8.92
C LYS A 100 -24.24 8.66 -7.95
N GLY A 101 -24.33 9.14 -6.71
CA GLY A 101 -25.27 8.64 -5.71
C GLY A 101 -24.73 7.50 -4.83
N TYR A 102 -23.43 7.19 -4.90
CA TYR A 102 -22.82 6.20 -4.01
C TYR A 102 -22.55 6.78 -2.62
N ARG A 103 -22.71 5.95 -1.59
CA ARG A 103 -22.14 6.18 -0.26
C ARG A 103 -20.71 5.69 -0.27
N VAL A 104 -19.74 6.59 -0.22
CA VAL A 104 -18.32 6.30 -0.38
C VAL A 104 -17.63 6.32 0.98
N ILE A 105 -17.00 5.22 1.36
CA ILE A 105 -16.23 5.05 2.60
C ILE A 105 -14.76 4.91 2.24
N VAL A 106 -13.89 5.75 2.81
CA VAL A 106 -12.45 5.75 2.54
C VAL A 106 -11.71 5.61 3.88
N PRO A 107 -11.43 4.39 4.36
CA PRO A 107 -10.78 4.18 5.65
C PRO A 107 -9.26 4.31 5.54
N TYR A 108 -8.64 4.81 6.61
CA TYR A 108 -7.22 4.55 6.86
C TYR A 108 -7.03 3.10 7.28
N LEU A 109 -6.18 2.39 6.58
CA LEU A 109 -5.76 1.05 6.98
C LEU A 109 -5.00 1.08 8.32
N ARG A 110 -4.85 -0.08 8.99
CA ARG A 110 -4.07 -0.20 10.22
C ARG A 110 -2.67 0.44 10.07
N GLY A 111 -2.23 1.16 11.07
CA GLY A 111 -0.94 1.87 11.06
C GLY A 111 -0.91 3.16 10.24
N HIS A 112 -2.03 3.64 9.70
CA HIS A 112 -2.09 4.86 8.90
C HIS A 112 -3.02 5.92 9.50
N GLY A 113 -2.72 7.17 9.20
CA GLY A 113 -3.54 8.33 9.53
C GLY A 113 -4.03 8.34 10.98
N THR A 114 -5.34 8.49 11.18
CA THR A 114 -5.98 8.54 12.49
C THR A 114 -6.47 7.20 13.02
N THR A 115 -6.29 6.09 12.27
CA THR A 115 -6.59 4.74 12.76
C THR A 115 -5.65 4.35 13.90
N ARG A 116 -6.19 3.84 14.99
CA ARG A 116 -5.45 3.46 16.22
C ARG A 116 -5.88 2.09 16.71
N PHE A 117 -4.94 1.33 17.27
CA PHE A 117 -5.30 0.12 18.02
C PHE A 117 -6.01 0.50 19.32
N LEU A 118 -7.08 -0.21 19.66
CA LEU A 118 -7.87 0.00 20.90
C LEU A 118 -7.08 -0.39 22.16
N SER A 119 -6.05 -1.23 22.01
CA SER A 119 -5.21 -1.65 23.12
C SER A 119 -3.73 -1.62 22.74
N GLY A 120 -2.89 -1.08 23.63
CA GLY A 120 -1.44 -1.14 23.50
C GLY A 120 -0.87 -2.56 23.52
N ARG A 121 -1.63 -3.53 24.07
CA ARG A 121 -1.24 -4.96 24.13
C ARG A 121 -1.57 -5.75 22.87
N THR A 122 -2.36 -5.18 21.93
CA THR A 122 -2.65 -5.85 20.66
C THR A 122 -1.37 -5.97 19.84
N PHE A 123 -1.06 -7.16 19.38
CA PHE A 123 0.07 -7.39 18.48
C PHE A 123 -0.07 -6.58 17.20
N ARG A 124 0.99 -5.85 16.80
CA ARG A 124 1.03 -5.04 15.58
C ARG A 124 1.23 -5.95 14.37
N ASN A 125 0.32 -6.91 14.25
CA ASN A 125 0.26 -7.87 13.17
C ASN A 125 -0.14 -7.19 11.85
N ALA A 126 0.53 -7.55 10.77
CA ALA A 126 0.27 -7.06 9.43
C ALA A 126 0.38 -8.18 8.38
N GLN A 127 0.05 -9.43 8.76
CA GLN A 127 -0.22 -10.50 7.80
C GLN A 127 -1.45 -10.14 6.96
N GLN A 128 -1.57 -10.70 5.77
CA GLN A 128 -2.57 -10.20 4.80
C GLN A 128 -4.03 -10.37 5.25
N SER A 129 -4.37 -11.44 5.95
CA SER A 129 -5.74 -11.71 6.39
C SER A 129 -6.29 -10.67 7.36
N VAL A 130 -5.43 -10.05 8.19
CA VAL A 130 -5.90 -9.10 9.20
C VAL A 130 -6.37 -7.77 8.62
N PHE A 131 -5.84 -7.35 7.47
CA PHE A 131 -6.36 -6.19 6.76
C PHE A 131 -7.78 -6.43 6.27
N ALA A 132 -8.07 -7.62 5.76
CA ALA A 132 -9.41 -8.02 5.36
C ALA A 132 -10.37 -8.05 6.56
N LEU A 133 -9.94 -8.61 7.68
CA LEU A 133 -10.74 -8.64 8.91
C LEU A 133 -11.04 -7.24 9.46
N ASP A 134 -10.10 -6.30 9.34
CA ASP A 134 -10.35 -4.90 9.74
C ASP A 134 -11.46 -4.27 8.91
N ILE A 135 -11.47 -4.52 7.60
CA ILE A 135 -12.49 -3.95 6.71
C ILE A 135 -13.84 -4.64 6.92
N ILE A 136 -13.89 -5.97 7.14
CA ILE A 136 -15.12 -6.66 7.54
C ILE A 136 -15.66 -6.08 8.85
N ALA A 137 -14.81 -5.91 9.87
CA ALA A 137 -15.21 -5.31 11.14
C ALA A 137 -15.69 -3.85 10.99
N LEU A 138 -15.08 -3.08 10.07
CA LEU A 138 -15.52 -1.74 9.74
C LEU A 138 -16.90 -1.75 9.08
N MET A 139 -17.12 -2.65 8.12
CA MET A 139 -18.42 -2.82 7.46
C MET A 139 -19.50 -3.17 8.50
N ASP A 140 -19.20 -4.08 9.43
CA ASP A 140 -20.12 -4.47 10.49
C ASP A 140 -20.46 -3.28 11.42
N ALA A 141 -19.44 -2.53 11.85
CA ALA A 141 -19.60 -1.35 12.70
C ALA A 141 -20.43 -0.24 12.02
N LEU A 142 -20.34 -0.12 10.69
CA LEU A 142 -21.10 0.83 9.89
C LEU A 142 -22.44 0.28 9.37
N ARG A 143 -22.81 -0.96 9.77
CA ARG A 143 -24.01 -1.68 9.31
C ARG A 143 -24.09 -1.79 7.79
N ILE A 144 -22.97 -2.15 7.18
CA ILE A 144 -22.84 -2.37 5.75
C ILE A 144 -22.82 -3.88 5.49
N ASP A 145 -23.92 -4.44 5.00
CA ASP A 145 -24.02 -5.88 4.70
C ASP A 145 -23.16 -6.22 3.49
N LYS A 146 -23.21 -5.39 2.45
CA LYS A 146 -22.54 -5.65 1.17
C LYS A 146 -22.07 -4.34 0.53
N ALA A 147 -20.88 -4.33 -0.06
CA ALA A 147 -20.30 -3.17 -0.71
C ALA A 147 -19.57 -3.52 -2.02
N ILE A 148 -19.38 -2.53 -2.88
CA ILE A 148 -18.34 -2.59 -3.91
C ILE A 148 -17.02 -2.30 -3.21
N LEU A 149 -16.05 -3.18 -3.40
CA LEU A 149 -14.69 -2.97 -2.90
C LEU A 149 -13.79 -2.55 -4.05
N ALA A 150 -13.05 -1.46 -3.86
CA ALA A 150 -12.12 -0.97 -4.88
C ALA A 150 -10.80 -0.58 -4.22
N GLY A 151 -9.68 -1.03 -4.78
CA GLY A 151 -8.39 -0.80 -4.17
C GLY A 151 -7.22 -0.90 -5.13
N TYR A 152 -6.04 -0.55 -4.62
CA TYR A 152 -4.76 -0.76 -5.28
C TYR A 152 -3.71 -1.13 -4.24
N ASP A 153 -2.65 -1.82 -4.62
CA ASP A 153 -1.56 -2.28 -3.75
C ASP A 153 -2.07 -3.08 -2.54
N TRP A 154 -1.80 -2.68 -1.29
CA TRP A 154 -2.34 -3.34 -0.09
C TRP A 154 -3.88 -3.32 -0.07
N GLY A 155 -4.47 -2.26 -0.61
CA GLY A 155 -5.92 -2.13 -0.72
C GLY A 155 -6.53 -3.13 -1.69
N SER A 156 -5.91 -3.37 -2.86
CA SER A 156 -6.32 -4.44 -3.78
C SER A 156 -6.21 -5.80 -3.12
N ARG A 157 -5.06 -6.11 -2.50
CA ARG A 157 -4.90 -7.38 -1.78
C ARG A 157 -5.98 -7.58 -0.73
N THR A 158 -6.29 -6.54 0.03
CA THR A 158 -7.35 -6.57 1.05
C THR A 158 -8.70 -6.86 0.41
N ALA A 159 -9.04 -6.18 -0.68
CA ALA A 159 -10.30 -6.38 -1.41
C ALA A 159 -10.39 -7.78 -2.03
N ASP A 160 -9.31 -8.27 -2.65
CA ASP A 160 -9.21 -9.62 -3.21
C ASP A 160 -9.46 -10.69 -2.15
N ILE A 161 -8.86 -10.55 -0.96
CA ILE A 161 -9.04 -11.48 0.15
C ILE A 161 -10.49 -11.50 0.62
N ILE A 162 -11.12 -10.32 0.75
CA ILE A 162 -12.53 -10.26 1.15
C ILE A 162 -13.41 -10.90 0.07
N ALA A 163 -13.17 -10.61 -1.20
CA ALA A 163 -13.93 -11.17 -2.30
C ALA A 163 -13.77 -12.70 -2.43
N ALA A 164 -12.59 -13.24 -2.07
CA ALA A 164 -12.33 -14.67 -2.10
C ALA A 164 -12.90 -15.44 -0.90
N LEU A 165 -12.84 -14.84 0.30
CA LEU A 165 -13.22 -15.53 1.54
C LEU A 165 -14.65 -15.22 2.03
N TRP A 166 -15.20 -14.05 1.66
CA TRP A 166 -16.55 -13.57 2.03
C TRP A 166 -17.25 -12.93 0.81
N PRO A 167 -17.47 -13.72 -0.28
CA PRO A 167 -18.06 -13.19 -1.52
C PRO A 167 -19.47 -12.61 -1.31
N GLU A 168 -20.20 -13.06 -0.30
CA GLU A 168 -21.51 -12.54 0.08
C GLU A 168 -21.45 -11.07 0.56
N ARG A 169 -20.29 -10.61 1.03
CA ARG A 169 -20.06 -9.23 1.48
C ARG A 169 -19.67 -8.28 0.33
N VAL A 170 -19.43 -8.80 -0.88
CA VAL A 170 -18.89 -8.06 -2.01
C VAL A 170 -19.87 -8.02 -3.18
N LYS A 171 -20.39 -6.84 -3.51
CA LYS A 171 -21.28 -6.59 -4.66
C LYS A 171 -20.51 -6.61 -5.98
N GLY A 172 -19.31 -6.06 -5.98
CA GLY A 172 -18.38 -6.00 -7.11
C GLY A 172 -16.99 -5.64 -6.61
N LEU A 173 -15.98 -5.97 -7.41
CA LEU A 173 -14.57 -5.76 -7.10
C LEU A 173 -13.89 -4.95 -8.19
N VAL A 174 -13.17 -3.88 -7.82
CA VAL A 174 -12.19 -3.22 -8.68
C VAL A 174 -10.81 -3.42 -8.06
N SER A 175 -9.93 -4.19 -8.73
CA SER A 175 -8.61 -4.54 -8.25
C SER A 175 -7.53 -4.04 -9.20
N VAL A 176 -6.65 -3.14 -8.72
CA VAL A 176 -5.49 -2.67 -9.49
C VAL A 176 -4.36 -3.70 -9.35
N THR A 177 -3.69 -4.00 -10.47
CA THR A 177 -2.64 -5.02 -10.61
C THR A 177 -3.16 -6.47 -10.38
N GLY A 178 -4.48 -6.65 -10.46
CA GLY A 178 -5.14 -7.94 -10.52
C GLY A 178 -5.19 -8.72 -9.23
N TYR A 179 -4.77 -10.00 -9.24
CA TYR A 179 -4.87 -10.92 -8.11
C TYR A 179 -3.63 -10.80 -7.21
N LEU A 180 -3.78 -10.20 -6.04
CA LEU A 180 -2.67 -9.91 -5.13
C LEU A 180 -2.63 -10.73 -3.83
N ILE A 181 -3.44 -11.80 -3.73
CA ILE A 181 -3.37 -12.70 -2.57
C ILE A 181 -2.00 -13.36 -2.51
N THR A 182 -1.29 -13.14 -1.42
CA THR A 182 0.09 -13.61 -1.24
C THR A 182 0.11 -15.11 -0.92
N ASN A 183 0.96 -15.85 -1.62
CA ASN A 183 1.33 -17.21 -1.28
C ASN A 183 2.78 -17.22 -0.79
N LEU A 184 3.01 -17.45 0.50
CA LEU A 184 4.33 -17.42 1.11
C LEU A 184 5.29 -18.47 0.53
N GLU A 185 4.79 -19.64 0.13
CA GLU A 185 5.64 -20.67 -0.49
C GLU A 185 6.07 -20.25 -1.90
N ALA A 186 5.18 -19.62 -2.67
CA ALA A 186 5.53 -19.07 -3.98
C ALA A 186 6.54 -17.93 -3.85
N ASN A 187 6.44 -17.10 -2.82
CA ASN A 187 7.36 -15.99 -2.57
C ASN A 187 8.80 -16.42 -2.22
N LYS A 188 9.04 -17.70 -1.92
CA LYS A 188 10.40 -18.24 -1.74
C LYS A 188 11.15 -18.40 -3.06
N LYS A 189 10.46 -18.38 -4.19
CA LYS A 189 11.06 -18.46 -5.51
C LYS A 189 11.41 -17.05 -6.01
N PRO A 190 12.64 -16.85 -6.53
CA PRO A 190 13.01 -15.54 -7.05
C PRO A 190 12.17 -15.16 -8.27
N LEU A 191 11.83 -13.91 -8.37
CA LEU A 191 11.22 -13.31 -9.55
C LEU A 191 12.32 -12.94 -10.57
N PRO A 192 11.96 -12.60 -11.82
CA PRO A 192 12.90 -12.01 -12.75
C PRO A 192 13.60 -10.78 -12.15
N PRO A 193 14.92 -10.57 -12.37
CA PRO A 193 15.70 -9.51 -11.71
C PRO A 193 15.10 -8.11 -11.82
N LYS A 194 14.41 -7.79 -12.92
CA LYS A 194 13.73 -6.50 -13.09
C LYS A 194 12.60 -6.31 -12.07
N LEU A 195 11.82 -7.35 -11.78
CA LEU A 195 10.75 -7.29 -10.78
C LEU A 195 11.32 -7.27 -9.35
N GLU A 196 12.37 -8.06 -9.07
CA GLU A 196 13.08 -8.00 -7.78
C GLU A 196 13.61 -6.59 -7.51
N SER A 197 14.18 -5.94 -8.51
CA SER A 197 14.69 -4.58 -8.38
C SER A 197 13.57 -3.54 -8.14
N ALA A 198 12.37 -3.74 -8.67
CA ALA A 198 11.23 -2.88 -8.39
C ALA A 198 10.79 -2.99 -6.92
N TRP A 199 10.92 -4.16 -6.32
CA TRP A 199 10.54 -4.42 -4.93
C TRP A 199 11.72 -4.38 -3.95
N TRP A 200 12.81 -3.66 -4.28
CA TRP A 200 14.03 -3.56 -3.49
C TRP A 200 13.79 -3.24 -2.00
N TYR A 201 12.82 -2.39 -1.70
CA TYR A 201 12.50 -1.95 -0.35
C TYR A 201 12.00 -3.09 0.56
N GLN A 202 11.41 -4.16 0.02
CA GLN A 202 11.03 -5.34 0.81
C GLN A 202 12.26 -5.98 1.46
N PHE A 203 13.34 -6.14 0.68
CA PHE A 203 14.59 -6.70 1.16
C PHE A 203 15.31 -5.74 2.10
N TYR A 204 15.19 -4.44 1.83
CA TYR A 204 15.71 -3.42 2.73
C TYR A 204 15.03 -3.47 4.10
N PHE A 205 13.72 -3.58 4.16
CA PHE A 205 12.94 -3.70 5.40
C PHE A 205 13.12 -5.04 6.13
N ALA A 206 13.67 -6.05 5.47
CA ALA A 206 14.11 -7.28 6.13
C ALA A 206 15.23 -7.00 7.15
N THR A 207 16.04 -5.98 6.91
CA THR A 207 17.17 -5.58 7.76
C THR A 207 16.76 -4.61 8.86
N GLU A 208 17.58 -4.53 9.93
CA GLU A 208 17.40 -3.51 10.97
C GLU A 208 17.72 -2.10 10.43
N ARG A 209 18.67 -1.99 9.49
CA ARG A 209 18.99 -0.73 8.81
C ARG A 209 17.76 -0.16 8.09
N GLY A 210 17.01 -1.00 7.36
CA GLY A 210 15.79 -0.57 6.68
C GLY A 210 14.68 -0.17 7.66
N ARG A 211 14.56 -0.86 8.80
CA ARG A 211 13.63 -0.46 9.86
C ARG A 211 13.94 0.93 10.42
N LEU A 212 15.22 1.17 10.74
CA LEU A 212 15.68 2.46 11.25
C LEU A 212 15.51 3.58 10.24
N ASP A 213 15.77 3.30 8.96
CA ASP A 213 15.58 4.28 7.89
C ASP A 213 14.10 4.66 7.73
N LEU A 214 13.20 3.67 7.74
CA LEU A 214 11.75 3.93 7.73
C LEU A 214 11.31 4.75 8.96
N GLU A 215 11.95 4.58 10.11
CA GLU A 215 11.65 5.33 11.32
C GLU A 215 12.13 6.79 11.23
N GLN A 216 13.33 7.00 10.70
CA GLN A 216 14.01 8.30 10.69
C GLN A 216 13.69 9.13 9.43
N ASN A 217 13.64 8.50 8.28
CA ASN A 217 13.57 9.12 6.95
C ASN A 217 12.30 8.77 6.17
N ARG A 218 11.21 8.41 6.87
CA ARG A 218 9.97 7.89 6.24
C ARG A 218 9.39 8.78 5.15
N HIS A 219 9.53 10.10 5.28
CA HIS A 219 9.08 11.07 4.29
C HIS A 219 9.86 10.91 2.98
N ASP A 220 11.18 11.04 3.03
CA ASP A 220 12.03 11.03 1.83
C ASP A 220 12.07 9.65 1.18
N LEU A 221 12.08 8.59 2.00
CA LEU A 221 12.00 7.20 1.53
C LEU A 221 10.67 6.95 0.79
N ALA A 222 9.55 7.37 1.34
CA ALA A 222 8.25 7.21 0.70
C ALA A 222 8.16 8.04 -0.60
N LYS A 223 8.70 9.26 -0.62
CA LYS A 223 8.74 10.10 -1.83
C LYS A 223 9.58 9.48 -2.94
N LEU A 224 10.70 8.87 -2.56
CA LEU A 224 11.53 8.11 -3.50
C LEU A 224 10.74 6.93 -4.09
N ILE A 225 10.03 6.17 -3.25
CA ILE A 225 9.21 5.03 -3.69
C ILE A 225 8.08 5.49 -4.62
N TRP A 226 7.41 6.61 -4.33
CA TRP A 226 6.39 7.16 -5.24
C TRP A 226 6.95 7.44 -6.64
N LYS A 227 8.14 8.05 -6.72
CA LYS A 227 8.82 8.33 -8.01
C LYS A 227 9.17 7.06 -8.78
N PHE A 228 9.57 6.00 -8.08
CA PHE A 228 9.84 4.71 -8.71
C PHE A 228 8.56 4.00 -9.18
N ASN A 229 7.52 4.05 -8.35
CA ASN A 229 6.28 3.35 -8.62
C ASN A 229 5.44 4.02 -9.72
N SER A 230 5.55 5.34 -9.84
CA SER A 230 4.80 6.13 -10.83
C SER A 230 5.76 7.05 -11.60
N PRO A 231 6.63 6.49 -12.47
CA PRO A 231 7.72 7.23 -13.10
C PRO A 231 7.25 8.29 -14.10
N THR A 232 6.04 8.18 -14.59
CA THR A 232 5.40 9.11 -15.54
C THR A 232 4.56 10.19 -14.86
N TRP A 233 4.34 10.08 -13.55
CA TRP A 233 3.48 10.99 -12.80
C TRP A 233 4.25 12.16 -12.19
N ALA A 234 3.96 13.37 -12.66
CA ALA A 234 4.51 14.61 -12.12
C ALA A 234 3.64 15.13 -10.97
N PHE A 235 3.73 14.51 -9.79
CA PHE A 235 3.06 15.01 -8.59
C PHE A 235 3.87 16.16 -7.95
N ASP A 236 3.16 17.13 -7.37
CA ASP A 236 3.77 18.20 -6.59
C ASP A 236 4.03 17.80 -5.12
N ASP A 237 4.86 18.58 -4.45
CA ASP A 237 5.21 18.34 -3.05
C ASP A 237 4.00 18.42 -2.13
N ALA A 238 3.05 19.33 -2.38
CA ALA A 238 1.86 19.47 -1.58
C ALA A 238 0.96 18.23 -1.64
N THR A 239 0.86 17.60 -2.80
CA THR A 239 0.14 16.32 -2.97
C THR A 239 0.78 15.20 -2.18
N PHE A 240 2.12 15.10 -2.22
CA PHE A 240 2.84 14.09 -1.47
C PHE A 240 2.78 14.37 0.05
N ASP A 241 3.02 15.60 0.48
CA ASP A 241 3.11 15.97 1.89
C ASP A 241 1.79 15.74 2.64
N ARG A 242 0.64 15.89 1.98
CA ARG A 242 -0.66 15.52 2.56
C ARG A 242 -0.71 14.05 2.97
N THR A 243 -0.25 13.16 2.11
CA THR A 243 -0.15 11.74 2.42
C THR A 243 0.93 11.48 3.47
N ALA A 244 2.12 12.07 3.34
CA ALA A 244 3.23 11.87 4.25
C ALA A 244 2.92 12.28 5.71
N ALA A 245 2.03 13.24 5.92
CA ALA A 245 1.56 13.61 7.25
C ALA A 245 0.92 12.43 8.01
N THR A 246 0.31 11.48 7.31
CA THR A 246 -0.35 10.31 7.91
C THR A 246 0.62 9.23 8.37
N PHE A 247 1.87 9.24 7.89
CA PHE A 247 2.93 8.32 8.31
C PHE A 247 3.43 8.58 9.74
N ARG A 248 2.99 9.67 10.37
CA ARG A 248 3.24 9.96 11.79
C ARG A 248 2.43 9.08 12.74
N ASN A 249 1.55 8.22 12.22
CA ASN A 249 0.86 7.23 13.03
C ASN A 249 1.87 6.42 13.86
N PRO A 250 1.71 6.28 15.18
CA PRO A 250 2.69 5.62 16.05
C PRO A 250 2.90 4.14 15.72
N ASP A 251 1.92 3.50 15.09
CA ASP A 251 2.00 2.10 14.70
C ASP A 251 2.55 1.89 13.28
N TYR A 252 2.79 2.99 12.50
CA TYR A 252 3.15 2.93 11.09
C TYR A 252 4.37 2.04 10.81
N VAL A 253 5.49 2.33 11.49
CA VAL A 253 6.75 1.58 11.29
C VAL A 253 6.56 0.11 11.63
N SER A 254 5.94 -0.19 12.77
CA SER A 254 5.71 -1.57 13.20
C SER A 254 4.86 -2.35 12.21
N ILE A 255 3.79 -1.76 11.68
CA ILE A 255 2.90 -2.39 10.71
C ILE A 255 3.61 -2.62 9.37
N VAL A 256 4.31 -1.61 8.86
CA VAL A 256 5.01 -1.71 7.57
C VAL A 256 6.12 -2.77 7.63
N ILE A 257 6.97 -2.71 8.63
CA ILE A 257 8.08 -3.67 8.81
C ILE A 257 7.55 -5.09 9.00
N HIS A 258 6.49 -5.26 9.82
CA HIS A 258 5.90 -6.59 10.01
C HIS A 258 5.33 -7.13 8.70
N ASN A 259 4.63 -6.33 7.89
CA ASN A 259 4.06 -6.78 6.62
C ASN A 259 5.13 -7.32 5.67
N TYR A 260 6.20 -6.57 5.44
CA TYR A 260 7.24 -6.98 4.51
C TYR A 260 8.08 -8.14 5.03
N ARG A 261 8.42 -8.17 6.33
CA ARG A 261 9.10 -9.33 6.93
C ARG A 261 8.23 -10.58 6.91
N TRP A 262 6.93 -10.48 7.15
CA TRP A 262 6.00 -11.60 7.06
C TRP A 262 5.92 -12.14 5.62
N ARG A 263 5.82 -11.28 4.63
CA ARG A 263 5.81 -11.67 3.20
C ARG A 263 7.07 -12.41 2.76
N LEU A 264 8.20 -12.11 3.39
CA LEU A 264 9.48 -12.78 3.18
C LEU A 264 9.69 -13.99 4.11
N SER A 265 8.69 -14.37 4.88
CA SER A 265 8.77 -15.44 5.89
C SER A 265 9.80 -15.18 7.01
N LEU A 266 10.16 -13.92 7.25
CA LEU A 266 11.10 -13.48 8.29
C LEU A 266 10.43 -13.05 9.59
N ALA A 267 9.10 -12.90 9.59
CA ALA A 267 8.29 -12.64 10.77
C ALA A 267 7.12 -13.61 10.81
N LYS A 268 6.74 -14.04 12.01
CA LYS A 268 5.57 -14.89 12.22
C LYS A 268 4.31 -14.01 12.25
N GLY A 269 3.22 -14.51 11.70
CA GLY A 269 1.89 -13.96 11.91
C GLY A 269 1.35 -14.27 13.31
N ASP A 270 0.11 -13.85 13.56
CA ASP A 270 -0.62 -14.24 14.76
C ASP A 270 -1.30 -15.59 14.51
N PRO A 271 -1.03 -16.62 15.31
CA PRO A 271 -1.58 -17.97 15.10
C PRO A 271 -3.12 -18.04 15.06
N ARG A 272 -3.81 -17.07 15.64
CA ARG A 272 -5.28 -16.97 15.58
C ARG A 272 -5.81 -16.89 14.15
N TYR A 273 -4.99 -16.52 13.19
CA TYR A 273 -5.36 -16.34 11.77
C TYR A 273 -4.75 -17.39 10.84
N ASP A 274 -4.08 -18.41 11.38
CA ASP A 274 -3.41 -19.45 10.58
C ASP A 274 -4.38 -20.19 9.64
N ASP A 275 -5.61 -20.43 10.07
CA ASP A 275 -6.63 -21.08 9.22
C ASP A 275 -7.02 -20.19 8.02
N LEU A 276 -7.08 -18.85 8.21
CA LEU A 276 -7.32 -17.93 7.10
C LEU A 276 -6.13 -17.91 6.15
N GLU A 277 -4.91 -17.82 6.67
CA GLU A 277 -3.70 -17.85 5.85
C GLU A 277 -3.56 -19.17 5.07
N LYS A 278 -3.92 -20.29 5.68
CA LYS A 278 -3.95 -21.60 5.00
C LYS A 278 -4.96 -21.61 3.84
N ARG A 279 -6.16 -21.04 4.04
CA ARG A 279 -7.15 -20.89 2.95
C ARG A 279 -6.62 -20.00 1.83
N LEU A 280 -5.95 -18.91 2.15
CA LEU A 280 -5.36 -17.98 1.17
C LEU A 280 -4.18 -18.61 0.43
N ALA A 281 -3.36 -19.42 1.11
CA ALA A 281 -2.26 -20.15 0.48
C ALA A 281 -2.72 -21.14 -0.60
N ALA A 282 -3.97 -21.60 -0.55
CA ALA A 282 -4.59 -22.40 -1.61
C ALA A 282 -4.92 -21.58 -2.88
N SER A 283 -4.63 -20.26 -2.88
CA SER A 283 -4.92 -19.34 -3.99
C SER A 283 -6.38 -19.41 -4.47
N PRO A 284 -7.35 -19.13 -3.57
CA PRO A 284 -8.78 -19.26 -3.87
C PRO A 284 -9.19 -18.38 -5.03
N VAL A 285 -10.16 -18.82 -5.82
CA VAL A 285 -10.73 -18.02 -6.91
C VAL A 285 -11.71 -16.97 -6.38
N ILE A 286 -11.84 -15.87 -7.12
CA ILE A 286 -12.80 -14.80 -6.86
C ILE A 286 -14.00 -14.97 -7.79
N THR A 287 -15.19 -15.12 -7.21
CA THR A 287 -16.43 -15.43 -7.94
C THR A 287 -17.33 -14.21 -8.16
N VAL A 288 -17.05 -13.10 -7.50
CA VAL A 288 -17.83 -11.87 -7.62
C VAL A 288 -17.53 -11.14 -8.93
N PRO A 289 -18.46 -10.29 -9.44
CA PRO A 289 -18.19 -9.44 -10.59
C PRO A 289 -16.93 -8.59 -10.35
N THR A 290 -15.99 -8.60 -11.31
CA THR A 290 -14.68 -8.00 -11.12
C THR A 290 -14.21 -7.22 -12.36
N ILE A 291 -13.67 -6.03 -12.13
CA ILE A 291 -12.86 -5.30 -13.12
C ILE A 291 -11.44 -5.17 -12.56
N THR A 292 -10.44 -5.64 -13.31
CA THR A 292 -9.05 -5.38 -12.99
C THR A 292 -8.50 -4.23 -13.83
N LEU A 293 -7.65 -3.42 -13.21
CA LEU A 293 -7.00 -2.28 -13.85
C LEU A 293 -5.48 -2.43 -13.74
N ASP A 294 -4.77 -2.24 -14.84
CA ASP A 294 -3.31 -2.19 -14.84
C ASP A 294 -2.84 -0.82 -15.36
N GLY A 295 -1.83 -0.25 -14.71
CA GLY A 295 -1.09 0.88 -15.23
C GLY A 295 0.04 0.39 -16.14
N GLU A 296 0.12 0.90 -17.38
CA GLU A 296 1.17 0.49 -18.33
C GLU A 296 2.58 0.85 -17.83
N ALA A 297 2.71 1.96 -17.10
CA ALA A 297 3.97 2.42 -16.53
C ALA A 297 4.21 1.94 -15.09
N ASP A 298 3.33 1.13 -14.52
CA ASP A 298 3.52 0.53 -13.21
C ASP A 298 4.60 -0.56 -13.26
N PRO A 299 5.72 -0.43 -12.52
CA PRO A 299 6.80 -1.40 -12.52
C PRO A 299 6.39 -2.78 -11.96
N PHE A 300 5.26 -2.86 -11.26
CA PHE A 300 4.74 -4.11 -10.67
C PHE A 300 3.75 -4.85 -11.56
N THR A 301 3.30 -4.24 -12.66
CA THR A 301 2.40 -4.91 -13.60
C THR A 301 3.08 -6.16 -14.17
N PRO A 302 2.47 -7.35 -14.01
CA PRO A 302 3.09 -8.58 -14.47
C PRO A 302 3.16 -8.63 -16.00
N ALA A 303 4.15 -9.34 -16.50
CA ALA A 303 4.25 -9.61 -17.94
C ALA A 303 2.98 -10.32 -18.43
N GLY A 304 2.35 -9.79 -19.48
CA GLY A 304 1.09 -10.30 -20.02
C GLY A 304 -0.16 -9.64 -19.39
N GLY A 305 0.02 -8.70 -18.45
CA GLY A 305 -1.09 -7.97 -17.83
C GLY A 305 -2.18 -8.90 -17.31
N GLY A 306 -3.45 -8.54 -17.54
CA GLY A 306 -4.61 -9.30 -17.06
C GLY A 306 -4.66 -10.78 -17.45
N SER A 307 -3.93 -11.22 -18.48
CA SER A 307 -3.88 -12.63 -18.86
C SER A 307 -3.15 -13.51 -17.84
N SER A 308 -2.20 -12.94 -17.08
CA SER A 308 -1.37 -13.68 -16.12
C SER A 308 -2.14 -14.16 -14.88
N TYR A 309 -3.28 -13.56 -14.59
CA TYR A 309 -4.11 -13.87 -13.42
C TYR A 309 -5.61 -14.06 -13.75
N ARG A 310 -5.95 -14.11 -15.05
CA ARG A 310 -7.35 -14.23 -15.51
C ARG A 310 -8.09 -15.42 -14.91
N ASP A 311 -7.42 -16.54 -14.75
CA ASP A 311 -7.97 -17.80 -14.21
C ASP A 311 -8.39 -17.69 -12.73
N LYS A 312 -7.95 -16.66 -12.03
CA LYS A 312 -8.32 -16.38 -10.64
C LYS A 312 -9.71 -15.75 -10.49
N PHE A 313 -10.29 -15.25 -11.59
CA PHE A 313 -11.59 -14.59 -11.58
C PHE A 313 -12.59 -15.42 -12.39
N THR A 314 -13.51 -16.10 -11.70
CA THR A 314 -14.50 -17.00 -12.33
C THR A 314 -15.87 -16.37 -12.48
N GLY A 315 -16.12 -15.21 -11.87
CA GLY A 315 -17.31 -14.40 -12.06
C GLY A 315 -17.29 -13.59 -13.35
N HIS A 316 -18.23 -12.66 -13.49
CA HIS A 316 -18.21 -11.71 -14.60
C HIS A 316 -16.96 -10.82 -14.49
N TYR A 317 -16.20 -10.74 -15.58
CA TYR A 317 -14.86 -10.17 -15.53
C TYR A 317 -14.54 -9.28 -16.73
N ALA A 318 -13.93 -8.14 -16.47
CA ALA A 318 -13.29 -7.30 -17.48
C ALA A 318 -11.90 -6.87 -17.01
N HIS A 319 -11.04 -6.54 -17.96
CA HIS A 319 -9.70 -6.03 -17.71
C HIS A 319 -9.45 -4.76 -18.52
N ARG A 320 -8.74 -3.80 -17.93
CA ARG A 320 -8.35 -2.55 -18.60
C ARG A 320 -6.90 -2.22 -18.31
N THR A 321 -6.14 -1.85 -19.33
CA THR A 321 -4.81 -1.28 -19.19
C THR A 321 -4.86 0.21 -19.49
N LEU A 322 -4.36 1.04 -18.57
CA LEU A 322 -4.33 2.48 -18.71
C LEU A 322 -2.95 2.94 -19.17
N LYS A 323 -2.91 3.52 -20.38
CA LYS A 323 -1.68 3.93 -21.04
C LYS A 323 -0.98 5.05 -20.27
N GLY A 324 0.33 4.88 -20.01
CA GLY A 324 1.17 5.88 -19.37
C GLY A 324 0.87 6.13 -17.89
N ILE A 325 0.00 5.32 -17.25
CA ILE A 325 -0.35 5.42 -15.83
C ILE A 325 0.53 4.49 -15.02
N GLY A 326 1.03 4.98 -13.89
CA GLY A 326 1.84 4.23 -12.94
C GLY A 326 1.02 3.53 -11.85
N HIS A 327 1.66 3.34 -10.72
CA HIS A 327 1.13 2.52 -9.62
C HIS A 327 0.00 3.18 -8.83
N ASN A 328 0.05 4.52 -8.64
CA ASN A 328 -0.98 5.24 -7.90
C ASN A 328 -2.16 5.60 -8.81
N LEU A 329 -2.70 4.60 -9.46
CA LEU A 329 -3.73 4.71 -10.48
C LEU A 329 -4.95 5.55 -10.05
N PRO A 330 -5.46 5.49 -8.79
CA PRO A 330 -6.56 6.35 -8.35
C PRO A 330 -6.26 7.85 -8.40
N GLN A 331 -5.00 8.27 -8.18
CA GLN A 331 -4.61 9.68 -8.30
C GLN A 331 -4.20 10.05 -9.73
N GLU A 332 -3.56 9.13 -10.45
CA GLU A 332 -3.10 9.36 -11.81
C GLU A 332 -4.23 9.36 -12.84
N ALA A 333 -5.26 8.50 -12.64
CA ALA A 333 -6.41 8.34 -13.52
C ALA A 333 -7.73 8.25 -12.74
N PRO A 334 -8.13 9.28 -11.97
CA PRO A 334 -9.28 9.20 -11.07
C PRO A 334 -10.61 8.97 -11.77
N ARG A 335 -10.77 9.45 -13.01
CA ARG A 335 -12.00 9.25 -13.80
C ARG A 335 -12.14 7.81 -14.25
N ASP A 336 -11.05 7.19 -14.73
CA ASP A 336 -11.04 5.80 -15.19
C ASP A 336 -11.27 4.84 -14.02
N PHE A 337 -10.66 5.12 -12.86
CA PHE A 337 -10.89 4.36 -11.65
C PHE A 337 -12.35 4.47 -11.19
N ALA A 338 -12.90 5.67 -11.10
CA ALA A 338 -14.31 5.87 -10.74
C ALA A 338 -15.27 5.21 -11.74
N GLN A 339 -14.96 5.27 -13.04
CA GLN A 339 -15.79 4.63 -14.07
C GLN A 339 -15.75 3.09 -13.91
N ALA A 340 -14.61 2.49 -13.59
CA ALA A 340 -14.54 1.05 -13.32
C ALA A 340 -15.44 0.64 -12.15
N VAL A 341 -15.52 1.46 -11.09
CA VAL A 341 -16.43 1.22 -9.96
C VAL A 341 -17.89 1.28 -10.41
N VAL A 342 -18.26 2.25 -11.24
CA VAL A 342 -19.61 2.35 -11.79
C VAL A 342 -19.93 1.17 -12.69
N ASP A 343 -19.00 0.78 -13.54
CA ASP A 343 -19.24 -0.30 -14.53
C ASP A 343 -19.37 -1.67 -13.84
N VAL A 344 -18.56 -1.95 -12.81
CA VAL A 344 -18.67 -3.23 -12.09
C VAL A 344 -19.99 -3.35 -11.33
N ASP A 345 -20.58 -2.22 -10.91
CA ASP A 345 -21.91 -2.19 -10.27
C ASP A 345 -23.04 -2.60 -11.23
N HIS A 346 -22.84 -2.38 -12.52
CA HIS A 346 -23.81 -2.71 -13.57
C HIS A 346 -23.58 -4.10 -14.18
N PHE A 347 -22.55 -4.85 -13.74
CA PHE A 347 -22.37 -6.21 -14.20
C PHE A 347 -23.52 -7.10 -13.75
N PRO A 348 -23.98 -8.05 -14.59
CA PRO A 348 -25.00 -9.01 -14.19
C PRO A 348 -24.58 -9.76 -12.93
N ALA A 349 -25.49 -9.88 -11.95
CA ALA A 349 -25.25 -10.76 -10.79
C ALA A 349 -25.01 -12.20 -11.28
N ALA A 350 -24.02 -12.88 -10.69
CA ALA A 350 -23.77 -14.29 -10.99
C ALA A 350 -25.09 -15.10 -10.77
N GLY A 351 -25.63 -15.74 -11.82
CA GLY A 351 -26.80 -16.60 -11.73
C GLY A 351 -28.06 -16.18 -12.49
N ARG A 352 -28.08 -15.02 -13.16
CA ARG A 352 -29.12 -14.77 -14.19
C ARG A 352 -28.56 -15.10 -15.58
N THR A 353 -28.56 -16.39 -15.91
CA THR A 353 -28.58 -16.75 -17.33
C THR A 353 -29.90 -16.23 -17.89
N SER A 354 -29.83 -15.23 -18.78
CA SER A 354 -30.93 -14.93 -19.65
C SER A 354 -31.22 -16.21 -20.44
N SER A 355 -32.30 -16.92 -20.08
CA SER A 355 -32.82 -17.93 -20.96
C SER A 355 -33.22 -17.27 -22.28
N PRO A 356 -32.96 -17.91 -23.43
CA PRO A 356 -33.25 -17.40 -24.74
C PRO A 356 -34.73 -17.17 -24.98
#